data_06f55bbbb399e45372ef87b7e751e7df
#
_entry.id   06f55bbbb399e45372ef87b7e751e7df
#
_cell.length_a   1.000
_cell.length_b   1.000
_cell.length_c   1.000
_cell.angle_alpha   90.00
_cell.angle_beta   90.00
_cell.angle_gamma   90.00
#
_symmetry.space_group_name_H-M   'P 1'
#
loop_
_entity.id
_entity.type
_entity.pdbx_description
1 polymer ?
#
loop_
_entity_poly.entity_id
_entity_poly.type
_entity_poly.pdbx_seq_one_letter_code
_entity_poly.pdbx_strand_id
1 'polypeptide(L)'
;MPDASPAKWHRAHTTWFFETFLLKPFLSGYRAPREEYAFLFNSYYEAAGPRHARPRRGMLSRPSCAEVAEYRSAVDEAMVPLLRNPPDRAAALVELGLQHEEQHQELLLTDILHALSLNPLCPAYVPDWREDAAHDPALMLDGPEGVVEIGHGGPGFAFDNETPRHRAYLSPYRIGSRLVTNGDWLAFIEDGGYGDPLLWMSDGWAVRQAENWETPLYWEHRDGAWMQFGLGGLKPLDPALPVRHVSWYEADAFARWAGKRLPTEQEWEAAATLPGFRDAEGVAWQWTGSAYRPYPGFRPWAGAVGEYNGKFMINQMVLRGGSAATPPGHARPSYRNFFPPGARWQFSSLRLAEDAA
;
A
#
# COMPACT_ATOMS: atom_id res chain seq x y z
N MET A 1 -9.56 4.01 13.10
CA MET A 1 -8.63 2.90 13.40
C MET A 1 -7.33 3.44 13.98
N PRO A 2 -6.53 2.64 14.70
CA PRO A 2 -5.26 3.09 15.30
C PRO A 2 -4.22 3.55 14.29
N ASP A 3 -4.33 3.09 13.04
CA ASP A 3 -3.42 3.43 11.95
C ASP A 3 -3.77 4.72 11.22
N ALA A 4 -4.99 5.22 11.34
CA ALA A 4 -5.42 6.44 10.66
C ALA A 4 -4.76 7.70 11.23
N SER A 5 -4.51 8.65 10.34
CA SER A 5 -4.00 9.97 10.67
C SER A 5 -4.88 11.04 10.03
N PRO A 6 -5.12 12.20 10.68
CA PRO A 6 -5.86 13.29 10.06
C PRO A 6 -5.16 13.83 8.81
N ALA A 7 -5.90 14.31 7.81
CA ALA A 7 -5.35 14.87 6.58
C ALA A 7 -4.27 15.95 6.84
N LYS A 8 -4.49 16.82 7.84
CA LYS A 8 -3.48 17.83 8.24
C LYS A 8 -2.18 17.20 8.75
N TRP A 9 -2.25 16.00 9.37
CA TRP A 9 -1.06 15.31 9.84
C TRP A 9 -0.23 14.79 8.66
N HIS A 10 -0.85 14.21 7.63
CA HIS A 10 -0.15 13.77 6.42
C HIS A 10 0.60 14.93 5.76
N ARG A 11 -0.08 16.07 5.56
CA ARG A 11 0.53 17.27 5.00
C ARG A 11 1.71 17.79 5.84
N ALA A 12 1.56 17.82 7.16
CA ALA A 12 2.62 18.25 8.05
C ALA A 12 3.79 17.26 8.12
N HIS A 13 3.52 15.95 8.04
CA HIS A 13 4.54 14.92 8.05
C HIS A 13 5.41 14.96 6.78
N THR A 14 4.82 15.12 5.60
CA THR A 14 5.60 15.27 4.37
C THR A 14 6.40 16.57 4.39
N THR A 15 5.85 17.65 4.92
CA THR A 15 6.59 18.90 5.17
C THR A 15 7.78 18.69 6.13
N TRP A 16 7.56 17.98 7.22
CA TRP A 16 8.58 17.62 8.21
C TRP A 16 9.73 16.80 7.59
N PHE A 17 9.42 15.93 6.61
CA PHE A 17 10.45 15.17 5.89
C PHE A 17 11.42 16.08 5.18
N PHE A 18 10.93 17.04 4.39
CA PHE A 18 11.78 18.01 3.69
C PHE A 18 12.56 18.90 4.66
N GLU A 19 11.93 19.35 5.74
CA GLU A 19 12.62 20.12 6.78
C GLU A 19 13.76 19.34 7.43
N THR A 20 13.46 18.10 7.85
CA THR A 20 14.39 17.29 8.66
C THR A 20 15.55 16.75 7.84
N PHE A 21 15.28 16.22 6.64
CA PHE A 21 16.27 15.53 5.83
C PHE A 21 16.94 16.39 4.78
N LEU A 22 16.42 17.59 4.51
CA LEU A 22 16.95 18.49 3.50
C LEU A 22 17.35 19.86 4.06
N LEU A 23 16.42 20.62 4.64
CA LEU A 23 16.72 21.99 5.07
C LEU A 23 17.70 22.03 6.24
N LYS A 24 17.46 21.26 7.29
CA LYS A 24 18.35 21.25 8.48
C LYS A 24 19.80 20.86 8.13
N PRO A 25 20.07 19.80 7.33
CA PRO A 25 21.45 19.43 7.02
C PRO A 25 22.11 20.21 5.87
N PHE A 26 21.33 20.75 4.90
CA PHE A 26 21.92 21.31 3.67
C PHE A 26 21.72 22.82 3.49
N LEU A 27 20.83 23.48 4.23
CA LEU A 27 20.62 24.92 4.15
C LEU A 27 21.25 25.61 5.36
N SER A 28 22.42 26.24 5.15
CA SER A 28 23.13 26.96 6.20
C SER A 28 22.26 28.05 6.82
N GLY A 29 22.22 28.11 8.15
CA GLY A 29 21.42 29.09 8.89
C GLY A 29 19.92 28.84 8.94
N TYR A 30 19.44 27.73 8.38
CA TYR A 30 18.03 27.37 8.49
C TYR A 30 17.60 27.21 9.95
N ARG A 31 16.43 27.73 10.28
CA ARG A 31 15.80 27.59 11.59
C ARG A 31 14.37 27.09 11.40
N ALA A 32 14.03 26.03 12.12
CA ALA A 32 12.68 25.51 12.13
C ALA A 32 11.67 26.55 12.62
N PRO A 33 10.52 26.72 11.97
CA PRO A 33 9.47 27.62 12.44
C PRO A 33 8.94 27.26 13.83
N ARG A 34 8.92 25.95 14.14
CA ARG A 34 8.50 25.40 15.43
C ARG A 34 9.30 24.14 15.75
N GLU A 35 10.04 24.13 16.82
CA GLU A 35 10.83 22.96 17.24
C GLU A 35 9.96 21.76 17.63
N GLU A 36 8.76 22.00 18.17
CA GLU A 36 7.82 20.95 18.59
C GLU A 36 7.30 20.11 17.40
N TYR A 37 7.36 20.63 16.18
CA TYR A 37 6.93 19.91 14.99
C TYR A 37 7.83 18.71 14.67
N ALA A 38 9.07 18.73 15.13
CA ALA A 38 9.98 17.59 15.06
C ALA A 38 9.41 16.36 15.79
N PHE A 39 8.77 16.55 16.94
CA PHE A 39 8.11 15.49 17.71
C PHE A 39 6.73 15.14 17.13
N LEU A 40 5.91 16.14 16.79
CA LEU A 40 4.51 15.93 16.39
C LEU A 40 4.38 15.20 15.07
N PHE A 41 5.30 15.46 14.14
CA PHE A 41 5.20 14.99 12.76
C PHE A 41 6.23 13.93 12.38
N ASN A 42 7.12 13.52 13.27
CA ASN A 42 7.92 12.31 13.11
C ASN A 42 6.99 11.08 13.15
N SER A 43 7.12 10.16 12.17
CA SER A 43 6.29 8.95 12.09
C SER A 43 6.95 7.74 12.77
N TYR A 44 8.10 7.31 12.26
CA TYR A 44 8.79 6.09 12.72
C TYR A 44 10.32 6.21 12.74
N TYR A 45 10.85 7.39 12.48
CA TYR A 45 12.31 7.62 12.42
C TYR A 45 12.86 7.82 13.84
N GLU A 46 13.24 6.71 14.50
CA GLU A 46 13.76 6.75 15.87
C GLU A 46 15.09 7.51 15.95
N ALA A 47 15.96 7.39 14.91
CA ALA A 47 17.21 8.13 14.82
C ALA A 47 17.02 9.65 14.58
N ALA A 48 15.84 10.08 14.13
CA ALA A 48 15.49 11.50 13.99
C ALA A 48 14.94 12.11 15.30
N GLY A 49 14.72 11.31 16.34
CA GLY A 49 14.27 11.75 17.65
C GLY A 49 12.92 11.18 18.08
N PRO A 50 12.40 11.64 19.25
CA PRO A 50 11.13 11.14 19.79
C PRO A 50 9.95 11.54 18.89
N ARG A 51 8.84 10.77 18.99
CA ARG A 51 7.67 10.91 18.13
C ARG A 51 6.35 10.84 18.88
N HIS A 52 5.34 11.48 18.33
CA HIS A 52 3.96 11.37 18.81
C HIS A 52 3.38 9.99 18.46
N ALA A 53 2.72 9.36 19.41
CA ALA A 53 2.17 8.01 19.25
C ALA A 53 1.12 7.96 18.13
N ARG A 54 1.27 7.02 17.17
CA ARG A 54 0.40 6.90 15.99
C ARG A 54 -1.10 6.78 16.37
N PRO A 55 -1.52 5.94 17.33
CA PRO A 55 -2.95 5.83 17.68
C PRO A 55 -3.56 7.10 18.26
N ARG A 56 -2.74 8.09 18.63
CA ARG A 56 -3.19 9.37 19.22
C ARG A 56 -3.18 10.53 18.22
N ARG A 57 -2.81 10.31 16.96
CA ARG A 57 -2.74 11.37 15.93
C ARG A 57 -4.09 12.04 15.69
N GLY A 58 -5.18 11.29 15.78
CA GLY A 58 -6.54 11.84 15.71
C GLY A 58 -6.88 12.83 16.82
N MET A 59 -6.16 12.81 17.96
CA MET A 59 -6.34 13.72 19.09
C MET A 59 -5.63 15.06 18.94
N LEU A 60 -4.82 15.23 17.89
CA LEU A 60 -4.08 16.48 17.64
C LEU A 60 -5.03 17.61 17.18
N SER A 61 -5.54 18.40 18.13
CA SER A 61 -6.35 19.58 17.84
C SER A 61 -5.49 20.75 17.33
N ARG A 62 -4.22 20.80 17.70
CA ARG A 62 -3.22 21.78 17.24
C ARG A 62 -1.98 21.06 16.71
N PRO A 63 -1.28 21.65 15.68
CA PRO A 63 -1.67 22.88 14.99
C PRO A 63 -2.99 22.72 14.20
N SER A 64 -3.64 23.84 13.89
CA SER A 64 -4.78 23.93 13.00
C SER A 64 -4.38 23.64 11.54
N CYS A 65 -5.33 23.48 10.64
CA CYS A 65 -5.07 23.35 9.20
C CYS A 65 -4.36 24.60 8.62
N ALA A 66 -4.70 25.80 9.11
CA ALA A 66 -4.06 27.04 8.70
C ALA A 66 -2.59 27.08 9.11
N GLU A 67 -2.28 26.77 10.39
CA GLU A 67 -0.90 26.72 10.88
C GLU A 67 -0.05 25.64 10.16
N VAL A 68 -0.65 24.52 9.76
CA VAL A 68 0.03 23.52 8.91
C VAL A 68 0.27 24.06 7.50
N ALA A 69 -0.67 24.83 6.95
CA ALA A 69 -0.47 25.47 5.65
C ALA A 69 0.67 26.51 5.69
N GLU A 70 0.74 27.32 6.73
CA GLU A 70 1.84 28.28 6.97
C GLU A 70 3.18 27.55 7.12
N TYR A 71 3.22 26.44 7.88
CA TYR A 71 4.40 25.59 8.01
C TYR A 71 4.87 25.06 6.64
N ARG A 72 3.96 24.53 5.82
CA ARG A 72 4.28 24.07 4.48
C ARG A 72 4.83 25.19 3.61
N SER A 73 4.20 26.36 3.59
CA SER A 73 4.68 27.49 2.79
C SER A 73 6.09 27.95 3.20
N ALA A 74 6.37 28.01 4.50
CA ALA A 74 7.70 28.40 4.99
C ALA A 74 8.79 27.38 4.57
N VAL A 75 8.48 26.10 4.60
CA VAL A 75 9.40 25.03 4.16
C VAL A 75 9.59 25.08 2.64
N ASP A 76 8.51 25.24 1.86
CA ASP A 76 8.57 25.34 0.40
C ASP A 76 9.41 26.53 -0.05
N GLU A 77 9.23 27.71 0.58
CA GLU A 77 10.04 28.90 0.32
C GLU A 77 11.52 28.66 0.63
N ALA A 78 11.83 27.98 1.74
CA ALA A 78 13.20 27.65 2.14
C ALA A 78 13.84 26.59 1.22
N MET A 79 13.05 25.71 0.60
CA MET A 79 13.54 24.73 -0.37
C MET A 79 13.99 25.37 -1.70
N VAL A 80 13.40 26.50 -2.12
CA VAL A 80 13.71 27.15 -3.42
C VAL A 80 15.20 27.40 -3.63
N PRO A 81 15.95 28.04 -2.71
CA PRO A 81 17.39 28.27 -2.89
C PRO A 81 18.19 26.95 -2.92
N LEU A 82 17.83 25.96 -2.15
CA LEU A 82 18.48 24.65 -2.14
C LEU A 82 18.30 23.91 -3.48
N LEU A 83 17.11 23.98 -4.09
CA LEU A 83 16.78 23.32 -5.35
C LEU A 83 17.46 23.94 -6.58
N ARG A 84 17.96 25.18 -6.49
CA ARG A 84 18.68 25.82 -7.62
C ARG A 84 20.02 25.13 -7.93
N ASN A 85 20.68 24.61 -6.93
CA ASN A 85 21.94 23.88 -7.07
C ASN A 85 22.13 22.90 -5.92
N PRO A 86 21.34 21.81 -5.89
CA PRO A 86 21.39 20.85 -4.80
C PRO A 86 22.69 20.03 -4.88
N PRO A 87 23.38 19.76 -3.74
CA PRO A 87 24.37 18.70 -3.70
C PRO A 87 23.77 17.33 -4.10
N ASP A 88 24.55 16.46 -4.72
CA ASP A 88 24.06 15.16 -5.22
C ASP A 88 23.25 14.37 -4.17
N ARG A 89 23.73 14.35 -2.92
CA ARG A 89 23.02 13.68 -1.82
C ARG A 89 21.69 14.36 -1.49
N ALA A 90 21.57 15.66 -1.61
CA ALA A 90 20.32 16.38 -1.41
C ALA A 90 19.35 16.10 -2.57
N ALA A 91 19.83 16.03 -3.82
CA ALA A 91 19.00 15.71 -4.98
C ALA A 91 18.32 14.34 -4.83
N ALA A 92 19.08 13.32 -4.41
CA ALA A 92 18.50 11.99 -4.15
C ALA A 92 17.45 11.99 -3.02
N LEU A 93 17.65 12.81 -1.98
CA LEU A 93 16.68 12.96 -0.88
C LEU A 93 15.44 13.76 -1.29
N VAL A 94 15.57 14.72 -2.22
CA VAL A 94 14.41 15.41 -2.82
C VAL A 94 13.55 14.42 -3.57
N GLU A 95 14.15 13.58 -4.41
CA GLU A 95 13.42 12.56 -5.15
C GLU A 95 12.71 11.57 -4.21
N LEU A 96 13.41 11.08 -3.18
CA LEU A 96 12.79 10.27 -2.13
C LEU A 96 11.63 10.99 -1.44
N GLY A 97 11.79 12.28 -1.14
CA GLY A 97 10.75 13.09 -0.51
C GLY A 97 9.49 13.23 -1.37
N LEU A 98 9.63 13.35 -2.69
CA LEU A 98 8.52 13.37 -3.63
C LEU A 98 7.80 12.03 -3.65
N GLN A 99 8.53 10.92 -3.74
CA GLN A 99 7.97 9.57 -3.67
C GLN A 99 7.28 9.31 -2.32
N HIS A 100 7.83 9.81 -1.22
CA HIS A 100 7.23 9.75 0.09
C HIS A 100 5.91 10.57 0.16
N GLU A 101 5.87 11.73 -0.48
CA GLU A 101 4.63 12.54 -0.55
C GLU A 101 3.56 11.83 -1.38
N GLU A 102 3.91 11.17 -2.47
CA GLU A 102 3.00 10.34 -3.27
C GLU A 102 2.43 9.15 -2.47
N GLN A 103 3.24 8.46 -1.66
CA GLN A 103 2.73 7.45 -0.73
C GLN A 103 1.73 8.04 0.27
N HIS A 104 1.98 9.25 0.77
CA HIS A 104 1.08 9.92 1.69
C HIS A 104 -0.20 10.44 1.04
N GLN A 105 -0.23 10.69 -0.27
CA GLN A 105 -1.47 10.95 -1.02
C GLN A 105 -2.37 9.71 -1.00
N GLU A 106 -1.84 8.52 -1.24
CA GLU A 106 -2.59 7.27 -1.15
C GLU A 106 -3.05 6.97 0.28
N LEU A 107 -2.16 7.07 1.27
CA LEU A 107 -2.50 6.84 2.69
C LEU A 107 -3.59 7.78 3.19
N LEU A 108 -3.60 9.03 2.71
CA LEU A 108 -4.64 9.99 3.04
C LEU A 108 -6.00 9.55 2.51
N LEU A 109 -6.07 8.99 1.30
CA LEU A 109 -7.31 8.47 0.72
C LEU A 109 -7.80 7.23 1.46
N THR A 110 -6.90 6.32 1.90
CA THR A 110 -7.29 5.18 2.74
C THR A 110 -7.83 5.62 4.09
N ASP A 111 -7.22 6.62 4.71
CA ASP A 111 -7.64 7.13 6.01
C ASP A 111 -8.98 7.88 5.93
N ILE A 112 -9.19 8.67 4.86
CA ILE A 112 -10.48 9.34 4.57
C ILE A 112 -11.58 8.31 4.33
N LEU A 113 -11.32 7.31 3.49
CA LEU A 113 -12.27 6.22 3.21
C LEU A 113 -12.73 5.56 4.51
N HIS A 114 -11.76 5.17 5.36
CA HIS A 114 -12.10 4.54 6.63
C HIS A 114 -12.89 5.47 7.55
N ALA A 115 -12.50 6.75 7.67
CA ALA A 115 -13.21 7.71 8.51
C ALA A 115 -14.67 7.93 8.05
N LEU A 116 -14.88 7.99 6.73
CA LEU A 116 -16.21 8.18 6.16
C LEU A 116 -17.07 6.92 6.21
N SER A 117 -16.47 5.72 6.15
CA SER A 117 -17.21 4.45 6.27
C SER A 117 -17.85 4.25 7.65
N LEU A 118 -17.30 4.87 8.69
CA LEU A 118 -17.86 4.84 10.06
C LEU A 118 -19.00 5.84 10.27
N ASN A 119 -19.25 6.71 9.31
CA ASN A 119 -20.33 7.68 9.38
C ASN A 119 -21.63 7.05 8.88
N PRO A 120 -22.72 7.00 9.69
CA PRO A 120 -23.98 6.38 9.28
C PRO A 120 -24.66 7.08 8.08
N LEU A 121 -24.23 8.30 7.74
CA LEU A 121 -24.69 9.00 6.53
C LEU A 121 -24.04 8.49 5.25
N CYS A 122 -23.02 7.63 5.36
CA CYS A 122 -22.27 7.04 4.23
C CYS A 122 -21.83 8.09 3.18
N PRO A 123 -21.19 9.22 3.59
CA PRO A 123 -20.91 10.32 2.67
C PRO A 123 -19.83 9.95 1.66
N ALA A 124 -20.02 10.34 0.40
CA ALA A 124 -18.99 10.23 -0.61
C ALA A 124 -17.89 11.28 -0.40
N TYR A 125 -16.62 10.90 -0.59
CA TYR A 125 -15.51 11.84 -0.70
C TYR A 125 -15.50 12.51 -2.09
N VAL A 126 -15.62 11.70 -3.15
CA VAL A 126 -15.77 12.13 -4.54
C VAL A 126 -16.99 11.41 -5.13
N PRO A 127 -18.17 12.06 -5.24
CA PRO A 127 -19.41 11.39 -5.68
C PRO A 127 -19.27 10.63 -7.01
N ASP A 128 -18.50 11.21 -7.95
CA ASP A 128 -18.25 10.63 -9.27
C ASP A 128 -17.04 9.70 -9.32
N TRP A 129 -16.51 9.27 -8.16
CA TRP A 129 -15.43 8.29 -8.12
C TRP A 129 -15.83 7.03 -8.89
N ARG A 130 -15.02 6.71 -9.89
CA ARG A 130 -15.20 5.52 -10.71
C ARG A 130 -13.99 4.62 -10.55
N GLU A 131 -14.24 3.36 -10.70
CA GLU A 131 -13.24 2.30 -10.65
C GLU A 131 -13.38 1.52 -11.95
N ASP A 132 -12.29 1.42 -12.66
CA ASP A 132 -12.21 0.64 -13.89
C ASP A 132 -11.41 -0.63 -13.62
N ALA A 133 -11.77 -1.70 -14.29
CA ALA A 133 -11.05 -2.95 -14.27
C ALA A 133 -11.30 -3.75 -15.55
N ALA A 134 -10.44 -4.72 -15.81
CA ALA A 134 -10.64 -5.62 -16.93
C ALA A 134 -11.85 -6.52 -16.68
N HIS A 135 -12.76 -6.55 -17.65
CA HIS A 135 -13.96 -7.41 -17.64
C HIS A 135 -13.79 -8.72 -18.42
N ASP A 136 -12.54 -9.04 -18.78
CA ASP A 136 -12.22 -10.25 -19.53
C ASP A 136 -12.42 -11.51 -18.66
N PRO A 137 -12.72 -12.67 -19.29
CA PRO A 137 -12.72 -13.94 -18.56
C PRO A 137 -11.39 -14.20 -17.88
N ALA A 138 -11.43 -14.85 -16.72
CA ALA A 138 -10.22 -15.27 -16.03
C ALA A 138 -9.51 -16.37 -16.81
N LEU A 139 -8.29 -16.11 -17.26
CA LEU A 139 -7.40 -17.09 -17.89
C LEU A 139 -6.20 -17.33 -16.97
N MET A 140 -5.60 -18.51 -17.09
CA MET A 140 -4.30 -18.79 -16.48
C MET A 140 -3.23 -18.68 -17.53
N LEU A 141 -2.29 -17.76 -17.33
CA LEU A 141 -1.16 -17.48 -18.23
C LEU A 141 0.05 -18.29 -17.77
N ASP A 142 0.80 -18.88 -18.68
CA ASP A 142 2.08 -19.51 -18.36
C ASP A 142 3.07 -18.43 -17.95
N GLY A 143 3.64 -18.56 -16.75
CA GLY A 143 4.64 -17.62 -16.24
C GLY A 143 6.05 -17.93 -16.78
N PRO A 144 6.97 -16.94 -16.73
CA PRO A 144 8.38 -17.20 -16.96
C PRO A 144 8.93 -18.21 -15.95
N GLU A 145 9.75 -19.16 -16.42
CA GLU A 145 10.35 -20.20 -15.58
C GLU A 145 11.89 -20.18 -15.65
N GLY A 146 12.54 -20.91 -14.74
CA GLY A 146 14.00 -20.98 -14.66
C GLY A 146 14.59 -19.79 -13.92
N VAL A 147 15.77 -19.36 -14.33
CA VAL A 147 16.48 -18.25 -13.70
C VAL A 147 16.03 -16.92 -14.31
N VAL A 148 15.42 -16.08 -13.49
CA VAL A 148 14.95 -14.74 -13.87
C VAL A 148 15.65 -13.65 -13.06
N GLU A 149 15.63 -12.42 -13.55
CA GLU A 149 16.16 -11.25 -12.86
C GLU A 149 15.01 -10.49 -12.18
N ILE A 150 15.11 -10.30 -10.87
CA ILE A 150 14.10 -9.65 -10.00
C ILE A 150 14.70 -8.41 -9.34
N GLY A 151 13.87 -7.41 -9.12
CA GLY A 151 14.25 -6.14 -8.51
C GLY A 151 14.61 -5.06 -9.52
N HIS A 152 14.72 -3.83 -9.05
CA HIS A 152 15.02 -2.67 -9.88
C HIS A 152 16.44 -2.74 -10.44
N GLY A 153 16.60 -2.51 -11.73
CA GLY A 153 17.90 -2.53 -12.41
C GLY A 153 18.01 -1.56 -13.58
N GLY A 154 17.01 -0.66 -13.73
CA GLY A 154 16.99 0.37 -14.76
C GLY A 154 17.40 1.75 -14.26
N PRO A 155 17.36 2.77 -15.11
CA PRO A 155 17.44 4.17 -14.70
C PRO A 155 16.17 4.59 -13.93
N GLY A 156 16.27 5.67 -13.16
CA GLY A 156 15.17 6.24 -12.41
C GLY A 156 15.15 5.82 -10.95
N PHE A 157 14.11 6.24 -10.24
CA PHE A 157 13.97 6.02 -8.82
C PHE A 157 13.57 4.58 -8.48
N ALA A 158 14.17 4.06 -7.41
CA ALA A 158 13.73 2.86 -6.70
C ALA A 158 13.91 3.05 -5.20
N PHE A 159 12.99 2.51 -4.41
CA PHE A 159 13.23 2.39 -2.97
C PHE A 159 14.35 1.36 -2.70
N ASP A 160 15.00 1.48 -1.57
CA ASP A 160 16.10 0.57 -1.17
C ASP A 160 15.64 -0.91 -1.13
N ASN A 161 14.39 -1.15 -0.75
CA ASN A 161 13.81 -2.51 -0.68
C ASN A 161 13.56 -3.17 -2.05
N GLU A 162 13.65 -2.41 -3.15
CA GLU A 162 13.57 -2.92 -4.52
C GLU A 162 14.92 -3.38 -5.06
N THR A 163 15.99 -3.16 -4.30
CA THR A 163 17.37 -3.41 -4.70
C THR A 163 18.11 -4.33 -3.73
N PRO A 164 19.24 -4.95 -4.16
CA PRO A 164 19.78 -4.97 -5.51
C PRO A 164 18.97 -5.90 -6.44
N ARG A 165 19.04 -5.65 -7.75
CA ARG A 165 18.56 -6.60 -8.75
C ARG A 165 19.37 -7.91 -8.60
N HIS A 166 18.66 -9.04 -8.60
CA HIS A 166 19.25 -10.35 -8.30
C HIS A 166 18.55 -11.46 -9.07
N ARG A 167 19.20 -12.62 -9.14
CA ARG A 167 18.65 -13.81 -9.78
C ARG A 167 17.75 -14.56 -8.82
N ALA A 168 16.59 -14.98 -9.33
CA ALA A 168 15.67 -15.88 -8.66
C ALA A 168 15.37 -17.07 -9.58
N TYR A 169 15.16 -18.25 -9.01
CA TYR A 169 14.69 -19.41 -9.75
C TYR A 169 13.18 -19.54 -9.57
N LEU A 170 12.46 -19.66 -10.68
CA LEU A 170 11.02 -19.91 -10.69
C LEU A 170 10.77 -21.32 -11.25
N SER A 171 10.04 -22.12 -10.50
CA SER A 171 9.48 -23.39 -11.00
C SER A 171 8.37 -23.07 -12.02
N PRO A 172 8.02 -24.00 -12.91
CA PRO A 172 6.88 -23.82 -13.80
C PRO A 172 5.61 -23.45 -13.03
N TYR A 173 4.93 -22.37 -13.43
CA TYR A 173 3.70 -21.88 -12.79
C TYR A 173 2.79 -21.22 -13.80
N ARG A 174 1.52 -21.12 -13.45
CA ARG A 174 0.55 -20.30 -14.16
C ARG A 174 0.00 -19.22 -13.24
N ILE A 175 -0.33 -18.07 -13.81
CA ILE A 175 -0.82 -16.91 -13.06
C ILE A 175 -2.10 -16.36 -13.71
N GLY A 176 -3.05 -15.93 -12.92
CA GLY A 176 -4.32 -15.38 -13.39
C GLY A 176 -4.13 -14.12 -14.25
N SER A 177 -4.83 -14.04 -15.37
CA SER A 177 -4.77 -12.90 -16.29
C SER A 177 -5.36 -11.61 -15.72
N ARG A 178 -6.26 -11.69 -14.73
CA ARG A 178 -6.94 -10.58 -14.04
C ARG A 178 -6.98 -10.79 -12.53
N LEU A 179 -7.41 -9.76 -11.84
CA LEU A 179 -7.70 -9.82 -10.41
C LEU A 179 -8.95 -10.68 -10.14
N VAL A 180 -9.06 -11.20 -8.92
CA VAL A 180 -10.29 -11.82 -8.41
C VAL A 180 -11.37 -10.74 -8.29
N THR A 181 -12.57 -11.03 -8.79
CA THR A 181 -13.68 -10.08 -8.80
C THR A 181 -14.57 -10.19 -7.56
N ASN A 182 -15.43 -9.21 -7.37
CA ASN A 182 -16.48 -9.25 -6.35
C ASN A 182 -17.42 -10.45 -6.57
N GLY A 183 -17.73 -10.81 -7.83
CA GLY A 183 -18.55 -11.98 -8.14
C GLY A 183 -17.88 -13.30 -7.75
N ASP A 184 -16.58 -13.44 -8.03
CA ASP A 184 -15.79 -14.59 -7.58
C ASP A 184 -15.81 -14.68 -6.04
N TRP A 185 -15.72 -13.55 -5.37
CA TRP A 185 -15.72 -13.48 -3.91
C TRP A 185 -17.08 -13.78 -3.28
N LEU A 186 -18.18 -13.37 -3.92
CA LEU A 186 -19.53 -13.75 -3.48
C LEU A 186 -19.70 -15.27 -3.50
N ALA A 187 -19.22 -15.96 -4.53
CA ALA A 187 -19.25 -17.42 -4.57
C ALA A 187 -18.48 -18.06 -3.39
N PHE A 188 -17.33 -17.50 -2.99
CA PHE A 188 -16.60 -17.93 -1.79
C PHE A 188 -17.41 -17.73 -0.50
N ILE A 189 -18.11 -16.60 -0.36
CA ILE A 189 -18.98 -16.34 0.79
C ILE A 189 -20.14 -17.33 0.81
N GLU A 190 -20.83 -17.51 -0.31
CA GLU A 190 -22.01 -18.39 -0.46
C GLU A 190 -21.68 -19.85 -0.20
N ASP A 191 -20.47 -20.30 -0.58
CA ASP A 191 -19.96 -21.66 -0.31
C ASP A 191 -19.43 -21.83 1.14
N GLY A 192 -19.60 -20.80 1.98
CA GLY A 192 -19.26 -20.87 3.40
C GLY A 192 -17.77 -20.66 3.71
N GLY A 193 -17.00 -20.08 2.82
CA GLY A 193 -15.54 -19.92 2.94
C GLY A 193 -15.07 -19.20 4.21
N TYR A 194 -15.85 -18.26 4.74
CA TYR A 194 -15.57 -17.63 6.05
C TYR A 194 -15.89 -18.55 7.25
N GLY A 195 -16.62 -19.63 7.05
CA GLY A 195 -17.02 -20.58 8.08
C GLY A 195 -16.15 -21.84 8.15
N ASP A 196 -15.33 -22.12 7.14
CA ASP A 196 -14.50 -23.32 7.07
C ASP A 196 -13.07 -23.07 7.58
N PRO A 197 -12.71 -23.54 8.80
CA PRO A 197 -11.37 -23.33 9.36
C PRO A 197 -10.25 -24.01 8.57
N LEU A 198 -10.56 -24.98 7.70
CA LEU A 198 -9.54 -25.68 6.91
C LEU A 198 -8.94 -24.82 5.80
N LEU A 199 -9.63 -23.76 5.41
CA LEU A 199 -9.14 -22.81 4.41
C LEU A 199 -8.18 -21.77 4.99
N TRP A 200 -8.23 -21.53 6.29
CA TRP A 200 -7.54 -20.41 6.93
C TRP A 200 -6.23 -20.82 7.60
N MET A 201 -5.25 -19.93 7.54
CA MET A 201 -4.09 -19.98 8.42
C MET A 201 -4.52 -19.78 9.88
N SER A 202 -3.80 -20.38 10.85
CA SER A 202 -4.15 -20.34 12.27
C SER A 202 -4.43 -18.94 12.80
N ASP A 203 -3.50 -18.00 12.57
CA ASP A 203 -3.64 -16.61 13.03
C ASP A 203 -4.78 -15.89 12.30
N GLY A 204 -4.97 -16.19 11.01
CA GLY A 204 -6.08 -15.67 10.19
C GLY A 204 -7.43 -16.11 10.72
N TRP A 205 -7.56 -17.40 11.07
CA TRP A 205 -8.77 -17.94 11.69
C TRP A 205 -9.07 -17.28 13.04
N ALA A 206 -8.04 -17.10 13.88
CA ALA A 206 -8.18 -16.46 15.19
C ALA A 206 -8.65 -15.00 15.05
N VAL A 207 -8.05 -14.24 14.12
CA VAL A 207 -8.45 -12.84 13.86
C VAL A 207 -9.86 -12.79 13.27
N ARG A 208 -10.19 -13.66 12.29
CA ARG A 208 -11.53 -13.76 11.71
C ARG A 208 -12.59 -13.96 12.79
N GLN A 209 -12.33 -14.87 13.76
CA GLN A 209 -13.25 -15.10 14.88
C GLN A 209 -13.34 -13.91 15.84
N ALA A 210 -12.20 -13.31 16.22
CA ALA A 210 -12.15 -12.21 17.15
C ALA A 210 -12.83 -10.93 16.62
N GLU A 211 -12.68 -10.66 15.32
CA GLU A 211 -13.20 -9.48 14.64
C GLU A 211 -14.53 -9.75 13.90
N ASN A 212 -15.07 -10.98 13.98
CA ASN A 212 -16.29 -11.42 13.29
C ASN A 212 -16.28 -11.10 11.78
N TRP A 213 -15.18 -11.44 11.09
CA TRP A 213 -15.13 -11.24 9.65
C TRP A 213 -16.03 -12.25 8.92
N GLU A 214 -16.89 -11.74 8.07
CA GLU A 214 -17.81 -12.52 7.23
C GLU A 214 -17.80 -12.06 5.77
N THR A 215 -17.17 -10.90 5.51
CA THR A 215 -17.08 -10.25 4.20
C THR A 215 -15.80 -9.45 4.11
N PRO A 216 -15.37 -9.00 2.90
CA PRO A 216 -14.38 -7.93 2.75
C PRO A 216 -14.76 -6.70 3.56
N LEU A 217 -13.77 -5.93 4.01
CA LEU A 217 -14.05 -4.69 4.73
C LEU A 217 -14.83 -3.72 3.83
N TYR A 218 -15.77 -2.98 4.41
CA TYR A 218 -16.67 -2.03 3.74
C TYR A 218 -17.78 -2.66 2.88
N TRP A 219 -17.97 -3.98 2.91
CA TRP A 219 -19.16 -4.61 2.36
C TRP A 219 -20.24 -4.74 3.43
N GLU A 220 -21.47 -4.53 3.03
CA GLU A 220 -22.64 -4.77 3.88
C GLU A 220 -23.80 -5.34 3.06
N HIS A 221 -24.66 -6.11 3.72
CA HIS A 221 -25.92 -6.54 3.14
C HIS A 221 -27.03 -5.61 3.62
N ARG A 222 -27.66 -4.89 2.71
CA ARG A 222 -28.72 -3.93 3.03
C ARG A 222 -29.93 -4.15 2.11
N ASP A 223 -31.10 -4.27 2.71
CA ASP A 223 -32.39 -4.41 1.98
C ASP A 223 -32.40 -5.51 0.90
N GLY A 224 -31.74 -6.64 1.16
CA GLY A 224 -31.65 -7.78 0.25
C GLY A 224 -30.58 -7.66 -0.84
N ALA A 225 -29.75 -6.62 -0.82
CA ALA A 225 -28.67 -6.41 -1.79
C ALA A 225 -27.31 -6.25 -1.13
N TRP A 226 -26.27 -6.71 -1.80
CA TRP A 226 -24.90 -6.40 -1.42
C TRP A 226 -24.52 -4.98 -1.81
N MET A 227 -23.97 -4.26 -0.86
CA MET A 227 -23.48 -2.89 -1.01
C MET A 227 -21.99 -2.83 -0.67
N GLN A 228 -21.27 -1.93 -1.31
CA GLN A 228 -19.88 -1.63 -1.01
C GLN A 228 -19.71 -0.14 -0.74
N PHE A 229 -19.05 0.20 0.37
CA PHE A 229 -18.65 1.58 0.62
C PHE A 229 -17.27 1.84 0.00
N GLY A 230 -17.16 2.94 -0.74
CA GLY A 230 -15.93 3.39 -1.40
C GLY A 230 -15.75 4.91 -1.31
N LEU A 231 -14.75 5.47 -1.97
CA LEU A 231 -14.57 6.92 -2.06
C LEU A 231 -15.75 7.62 -2.73
N GLY A 232 -16.52 6.90 -3.54
CA GLY A 232 -17.80 7.35 -4.14
C GLY A 232 -19.03 7.18 -3.25
N GLY A 233 -18.86 6.89 -1.94
CA GLY A 233 -19.94 6.59 -1.01
C GLY A 233 -20.40 5.13 -1.09
N LEU A 234 -21.56 4.84 -0.52
CA LEU A 234 -22.18 3.52 -0.52
C LEU A 234 -22.90 3.27 -1.86
N LYS A 235 -22.53 2.21 -2.56
CA LYS A 235 -23.09 1.84 -3.86
C LYS A 235 -23.44 0.36 -3.90
N PRO A 236 -24.38 -0.07 -4.76
CA PRO A 236 -24.58 -1.48 -5.06
C PRO A 236 -23.26 -2.12 -5.48
N LEU A 237 -23.00 -3.32 -4.96
CA LEU A 237 -21.81 -4.07 -5.31
C LEU A 237 -21.83 -4.45 -6.79
N ASP A 238 -20.81 -4.06 -7.53
CA ASP A 238 -20.62 -4.49 -8.91
C ASP A 238 -19.82 -5.79 -8.94
N PRO A 239 -20.42 -6.93 -9.37
CA PRO A 239 -19.74 -8.21 -9.38
C PRO A 239 -18.55 -8.29 -10.36
N ALA A 240 -18.48 -7.41 -11.34
CA ALA A 240 -17.41 -7.41 -12.34
C ALA A 240 -16.12 -6.70 -11.85
N LEU A 241 -16.24 -5.80 -10.88
CA LEU A 241 -15.07 -5.10 -10.33
C LEU A 241 -14.20 -6.02 -9.46
N PRO A 242 -12.90 -5.75 -9.36
CA PRO A 242 -12.00 -6.47 -8.44
C PRO A 242 -12.48 -6.36 -6.99
N VAL A 243 -12.42 -7.48 -6.26
CA VAL A 243 -12.61 -7.44 -4.81
C VAL A 243 -11.51 -6.60 -4.19
N ARG A 244 -11.87 -5.77 -3.19
CA ARG A 244 -10.93 -4.91 -2.48
C ARG A 244 -11.12 -4.98 -0.98
N HIS A 245 -10.14 -4.39 -0.28
CA HIS A 245 -10.18 -4.30 1.17
C HIS A 245 -10.24 -5.68 1.84
N VAL A 246 -9.44 -6.60 1.30
CA VAL A 246 -9.22 -7.94 1.85
C VAL A 246 -7.84 -8.01 2.51
N SER A 247 -7.75 -8.74 3.61
CA SER A 247 -6.49 -9.06 4.28
C SER A 247 -5.73 -10.14 3.50
N TRP A 248 -4.45 -10.33 3.84
CA TRP A 248 -3.68 -11.45 3.32
C TRP A 248 -4.29 -12.79 3.73
N TYR A 249 -4.82 -12.88 4.96
CA TYR A 249 -5.48 -14.10 5.45
C TYR A 249 -6.70 -14.46 4.62
N GLU A 250 -7.54 -13.49 4.27
CA GLU A 250 -8.70 -13.68 3.41
C GLU A 250 -8.27 -14.07 2.00
N ALA A 251 -7.24 -13.41 1.47
CA ALA A 251 -6.70 -13.71 0.14
C ALA A 251 -6.14 -15.14 0.04
N ASP A 252 -5.42 -15.61 1.06
CA ASP A 252 -4.89 -16.99 1.13
C ASP A 252 -6.04 -18.01 1.27
N ALA A 253 -7.03 -17.72 2.12
CA ALA A 253 -8.21 -18.59 2.30
C ALA A 253 -9.01 -18.72 1.00
N PHE A 254 -9.25 -17.61 0.29
CA PHE A 254 -9.89 -17.62 -1.02
C PHE A 254 -9.08 -18.45 -2.03
N ALA A 255 -7.76 -18.25 -2.08
CA ALA A 255 -6.92 -19.00 -3.01
C ALA A 255 -6.99 -20.51 -2.76
N ARG A 256 -6.98 -20.96 -1.50
CA ARG A 256 -7.15 -22.36 -1.11
C ARG A 256 -8.52 -22.91 -1.50
N TRP A 257 -9.59 -22.13 -1.25
CA TRP A 257 -10.94 -22.51 -1.67
C TRP A 257 -11.02 -22.71 -3.19
N ALA A 258 -10.36 -21.85 -3.96
CA ALA A 258 -10.29 -21.96 -5.41
C ALA A 258 -9.36 -23.08 -5.92
N GLY A 259 -8.75 -23.89 -5.02
CA GLY A 259 -7.79 -24.92 -5.39
C GLY A 259 -6.49 -24.36 -5.99
N LYS A 260 -6.11 -23.14 -5.58
CA LYS A 260 -4.97 -22.38 -6.09
C LYS A 260 -4.13 -21.82 -4.94
N ARG A 261 -3.19 -20.95 -5.26
CA ARG A 261 -2.36 -20.22 -4.29
C ARG A 261 -2.20 -18.75 -4.69
N LEU A 262 -1.67 -17.95 -3.80
CA LEU A 262 -1.15 -16.63 -4.15
C LEU A 262 0.17 -16.79 -4.93
N PRO A 263 0.47 -15.91 -5.90
CA PRO A 263 1.80 -15.88 -6.53
C PRO A 263 2.85 -15.43 -5.51
N THR A 264 4.07 -15.91 -5.65
CA THR A 264 5.20 -15.27 -4.98
C THR A 264 5.42 -13.88 -5.58
N GLU A 265 6.12 -12.99 -4.83
CA GLU A 265 6.44 -11.66 -5.36
C GLU A 265 7.33 -11.72 -6.61
N GLN A 266 8.16 -12.75 -6.72
CA GLN A 266 9.03 -12.98 -7.87
C GLN A 266 8.24 -13.46 -9.09
N GLU A 267 7.28 -14.37 -8.91
CA GLU A 267 6.38 -14.81 -9.98
C GLU A 267 5.54 -13.66 -10.51
N TRP A 268 5.00 -12.82 -9.59
CA TRP A 268 4.23 -11.65 -9.96
C TRP A 268 5.07 -10.65 -10.78
N GLU A 269 6.28 -10.31 -10.31
CA GLU A 269 7.15 -9.36 -10.99
C GLU A 269 7.57 -9.86 -12.37
N ALA A 270 7.94 -11.15 -12.48
CA ALA A 270 8.32 -11.75 -13.75
C ALA A 270 7.15 -11.81 -14.73
N ALA A 271 5.91 -11.98 -14.25
CA ALA A 271 4.71 -12.05 -15.08
C ALA A 271 4.14 -10.68 -15.45
N ALA A 272 4.49 -9.60 -14.75
CA ALA A 272 3.85 -8.28 -14.89
C ALA A 272 3.88 -7.70 -16.31
N THR A 273 4.82 -8.14 -17.16
CA THR A 273 4.97 -7.70 -18.54
C THR A 273 4.42 -8.69 -19.58
N LEU A 274 3.81 -9.80 -19.13
CA LEU A 274 3.25 -10.78 -20.04
C LEU A 274 2.07 -10.22 -20.85
N PRO A 275 1.96 -10.55 -22.13
CA PRO A 275 0.75 -10.26 -22.89
C PRO A 275 -0.48 -10.89 -22.20
N GLY A 276 -1.53 -10.08 -21.99
CA GLY A 276 -2.75 -10.54 -21.31
C GLY A 276 -2.73 -10.47 -19.79
N PHE A 277 -1.63 -10.06 -19.16
CA PHE A 277 -1.59 -9.76 -17.72
C PHE A 277 -2.27 -8.40 -17.48
N ARG A 278 -3.59 -8.44 -17.23
CA ARG A 278 -4.42 -7.24 -17.04
C ARG A 278 -4.30 -6.72 -15.61
N ASP A 279 -4.63 -5.44 -15.42
CA ASP A 279 -4.66 -4.82 -14.09
C ASP A 279 -3.36 -5.02 -13.29
N ALA A 280 -2.23 -4.97 -14.00
CA ALA A 280 -0.93 -5.11 -13.36
C ALA A 280 -0.71 -3.98 -12.35
N GLU A 281 -0.99 -2.74 -12.76
CA GLU A 281 -0.76 -1.54 -11.96
C GLU A 281 -1.99 -0.65 -11.90
N GLY A 282 -2.12 0.12 -10.81
CA GLY A 282 -3.08 1.21 -10.67
C GLY A 282 -4.53 0.81 -10.40
N VAL A 283 -4.83 -0.46 -10.13
CA VAL A 283 -6.21 -0.93 -9.83
C VAL A 283 -6.36 -1.29 -8.36
N ALA A 284 -5.56 -2.23 -7.88
CA ALA A 284 -5.49 -2.59 -6.47
C ALA A 284 -4.13 -3.23 -6.17
N TRP A 285 -3.60 -2.98 -4.97
CA TRP A 285 -2.45 -3.70 -4.44
C TRP A 285 -2.74 -5.19 -4.34
N GLN A 286 -1.89 -6.01 -4.91
CA GLN A 286 -2.09 -7.46 -5.01
C GLN A 286 -1.26 -8.19 -3.99
N TRP A 287 -1.90 -8.87 -3.06
CA TRP A 287 -1.23 -9.73 -2.10
C TRP A 287 -0.46 -10.84 -2.79
N THR A 288 0.76 -11.06 -2.33
CA THR A 288 1.60 -12.19 -2.75
C THR A 288 1.75 -13.20 -1.62
N GLY A 289 2.15 -14.42 -1.95
CA GLY A 289 2.52 -15.44 -0.96
C GLY A 289 3.85 -15.18 -0.25
N SER A 290 4.53 -14.06 -0.56
CA SER A 290 5.87 -13.77 -0.04
C SER A 290 5.84 -12.94 1.23
N ALA A 291 6.53 -13.43 2.28
CA ALA A 291 6.84 -12.62 3.43
C ALA A 291 7.81 -11.49 3.05
N TYR A 292 7.62 -10.31 3.63
CA TYR A 292 8.49 -9.17 3.40
C TYR A 292 9.85 -9.37 4.05
N ARG A 293 10.84 -9.70 3.23
CA ARG A 293 12.22 -9.97 3.63
C ARG A 293 13.21 -9.20 2.77
N PRO A 294 14.46 -8.98 3.25
CA PRO A 294 15.49 -8.35 2.43
C PRO A 294 15.81 -9.20 1.20
N TYR A 295 16.03 -8.55 0.07
CA TYR A 295 16.62 -9.18 -1.09
C TYR A 295 18.07 -9.61 -0.82
N PRO A 296 18.62 -10.61 -1.52
CA PRO A 296 20.03 -10.99 -1.40
C PRO A 296 20.94 -9.77 -1.64
N GLY A 297 21.76 -9.43 -0.66
CA GLY A 297 22.65 -8.27 -0.74
C GLY A 297 22.02 -6.91 -0.40
N PHE A 298 20.76 -6.86 0.06
CA PHE A 298 20.08 -5.65 0.51
C PHE A 298 20.92 -4.86 1.51
N ARG A 299 20.93 -3.55 1.36
CA ARG A 299 21.53 -2.60 2.32
C ARG A 299 20.61 -1.40 2.47
N PRO A 300 20.22 -1.06 3.71
CA PRO A 300 19.45 0.15 3.94
C PRO A 300 20.27 1.40 3.61
N TRP A 301 19.64 2.49 3.26
CA TRP A 301 20.32 3.76 3.09
C TRP A 301 21.01 4.22 4.38
N ALA A 302 22.07 5.00 4.25
CA ALA A 302 22.84 5.47 5.39
C ALA A 302 22.07 6.56 6.18
N GLY A 303 22.18 6.52 7.51
CA GLY A 303 21.55 7.48 8.42
C GLY A 303 20.08 7.18 8.71
N ALA A 304 19.39 8.15 9.35
CA ALA A 304 18.01 7.98 9.80
C ALA A 304 17.04 7.64 8.65
N VAL A 305 17.30 8.10 7.44
CA VAL A 305 16.49 7.79 6.26
C VAL A 305 16.50 6.29 5.91
N GLY A 306 17.53 5.55 6.34
CA GLY A 306 17.59 4.08 6.18
C GLY A 306 16.59 3.30 7.03
N GLU A 307 15.89 3.98 7.94
CA GLU A 307 14.77 3.37 8.68
C GLU A 307 13.48 3.25 7.84
N TYR A 308 13.52 3.68 6.59
CA TYR A 308 12.34 3.79 5.72
C TYR A 308 11.68 2.42 5.46
N ASN A 309 12.43 1.40 5.11
CA ASN A 309 11.91 0.08 4.72
C ASN A 309 12.48 -1.07 5.54
N GLY A 310 13.79 -1.12 5.73
CA GLY A 310 14.49 -2.30 6.25
C GLY A 310 14.00 -2.79 7.61
N LYS A 311 13.65 -1.90 8.51
CA LYS A 311 13.18 -2.27 9.86
C LYS A 311 11.78 -2.91 9.92
N PHE A 312 11.04 -2.85 8.82
CA PHE A 312 9.71 -3.45 8.70
C PHE A 312 9.74 -4.87 8.10
N MET A 313 10.92 -5.40 7.77
CA MET A 313 11.07 -6.72 7.15
C MET A 313 10.87 -7.88 8.14
N ILE A 314 9.76 -7.82 8.89
CA ILE A 314 9.30 -8.82 9.84
C ILE A 314 7.77 -8.71 9.99
N ASN A 315 7.07 -9.86 10.02
CA ASN A 315 5.62 -9.95 10.22
C ASN A 315 4.78 -9.11 9.22
N GLN A 316 5.31 -8.95 8.01
CA GLN A 316 4.66 -8.25 6.91
C GLN A 316 4.60 -9.17 5.70
N MET A 317 3.60 -8.96 4.84
CA MET A 317 3.48 -9.65 3.56
C MET A 317 3.62 -8.63 2.42
N VAL A 318 4.19 -9.07 1.30
CA VAL A 318 4.43 -8.19 0.14
C VAL A 318 3.17 -8.04 -0.70
N LEU A 319 2.91 -6.79 -1.15
CA LEU A 319 1.93 -6.46 -2.18
C LEU A 319 2.65 -5.84 -3.39
N ARG A 320 2.06 -6.05 -4.57
CA ARG A 320 2.56 -5.55 -5.85
C ARG A 320 1.47 -4.78 -6.61
N GLY A 321 1.84 -3.89 -7.52
CA GLY A 321 1.01 -3.32 -8.57
C GLY A 321 0.44 -1.93 -8.33
N GLY A 322 0.36 -1.42 -7.12
CA GLY A 322 -0.31 -0.13 -6.86
C GLY A 322 -1.84 -0.23 -6.89
N SER A 323 -2.52 0.83 -6.50
CA SER A 323 -3.97 0.90 -6.41
C SER A 323 -4.55 2.08 -7.19
N ALA A 324 -5.87 2.16 -7.30
CA ALA A 324 -6.58 3.32 -7.88
C ALA A 324 -6.33 4.64 -7.12
N ALA A 325 -5.80 4.56 -5.90
CA ALA A 325 -5.40 5.71 -5.09
C ALA A 325 -3.91 6.04 -5.20
N THR A 326 -3.11 5.17 -5.82
CA THR A 326 -1.68 5.40 -6.07
C THR A 326 -1.51 6.47 -7.15
N PRO A 327 -0.71 7.51 -6.92
CA PRO A 327 -0.46 8.54 -7.95
C PRO A 327 0.09 7.95 -9.26
N PRO A 328 -0.30 8.50 -10.41
CA PRO A 328 0.21 8.04 -11.70
C PRO A 328 1.74 8.12 -11.79
N GLY A 329 2.39 7.05 -12.23
CA GLY A 329 3.85 6.98 -12.38
C GLY A 329 4.61 6.59 -11.09
N HIS A 330 3.92 6.49 -9.95
CA HIS A 330 4.53 6.05 -8.70
C HIS A 330 4.76 4.53 -8.64
N ALA A 331 3.78 3.75 -9.12
CA ALA A 331 3.89 2.30 -9.19
C ALA A 331 4.82 1.87 -10.33
N ARG A 332 5.44 0.69 -10.17
CA ARG A 332 6.28 0.00 -11.15
C ARG A 332 6.38 -1.48 -10.81
N PRO A 333 6.72 -2.37 -11.72
CA PRO A 333 6.73 -3.81 -11.47
C PRO A 333 7.63 -4.23 -10.29
N SER A 334 8.76 -3.53 -10.04
CA SER A 334 9.67 -3.82 -8.93
C SER A 334 9.22 -3.26 -7.57
N TYR A 335 8.22 -2.37 -7.55
CA TYR A 335 7.76 -1.75 -6.29
C TYR A 335 7.25 -2.80 -5.30
N ARG A 336 7.74 -2.74 -4.06
CA ARG A 336 7.38 -3.65 -2.97
C ARG A 336 6.66 -2.89 -1.88
N ASN A 337 5.33 -2.93 -1.88
CA ASN A 337 4.54 -2.48 -0.75
C ASN A 337 4.38 -3.61 0.26
N PHE A 338 4.10 -3.29 1.52
CA PHE A 338 4.00 -4.28 2.57
C PHE A 338 3.06 -3.83 3.68
N PHE A 339 2.31 -4.79 4.22
CA PHE A 339 1.42 -4.59 5.37
C PHE A 339 1.39 -5.85 6.25
N PRO A 340 1.00 -5.71 7.55
CA PRO A 340 0.66 -6.86 8.38
C PRO A 340 -0.40 -7.73 7.71
N PRO A 341 -0.35 -9.06 7.86
CA PRO A 341 -1.25 -9.97 7.14
C PRO A 341 -2.74 -9.79 7.48
N GLY A 342 -3.08 -9.19 8.64
CA GLY A 342 -4.46 -8.86 9.02
C GLY A 342 -4.93 -7.48 8.53
N ALA A 343 -4.09 -6.68 7.87
CA ALA A 343 -4.48 -5.37 7.36
C ALA A 343 -5.45 -5.49 6.18
N ARG A 344 -6.56 -4.73 6.21
CA ARG A 344 -7.61 -4.82 5.18
C ARG A 344 -8.23 -3.46 4.80
N TRP A 345 -7.71 -2.35 5.35
CA TRP A 345 -8.23 -0.99 5.07
C TRP A 345 -7.62 -0.34 3.82
N GLN A 346 -6.48 -0.82 3.34
CA GLN A 346 -5.86 -0.39 2.09
C GLN A 346 -6.62 -0.95 0.88
N PHE A 347 -6.37 -0.38 -0.30
CA PHE A 347 -6.96 -0.88 -1.55
C PHE A 347 -6.27 -2.16 -2.02
N SER A 348 -6.38 -3.22 -1.20
CA SER A 348 -5.75 -4.52 -1.41
C SER A 348 -6.70 -5.51 -2.06
N SER A 349 -6.18 -6.32 -2.96
CA SER A 349 -6.84 -7.37 -3.72
C SER A 349 -5.90 -8.58 -3.86
N LEU A 350 -6.21 -9.49 -4.76
CA LEU A 350 -5.37 -10.63 -5.08
C LEU A 350 -5.49 -11.07 -6.54
N ARG A 351 -4.49 -11.82 -6.96
CA ARG A 351 -4.45 -12.58 -8.21
C ARG A 351 -4.08 -14.02 -7.85
N LEU A 352 -4.65 -14.97 -8.54
CA LEU A 352 -4.38 -16.39 -8.30
C LEU A 352 -3.17 -16.89 -9.08
N ALA A 353 -2.48 -17.87 -8.53
CA ALA A 353 -1.47 -18.66 -9.21
C ALA A 353 -1.66 -20.16 -8.92
N GLU A 354 -1.06 -21.00 -9.74
CA GLU A 354 -1.03 -22.44 -9.56
C GLU A 354 0.30 -22.99 -10.08
N ASP A 355 0.72 -24.12 -9.53
CA ASP A 355 1.90 -24.82 -10.04
C ASP A 355 1.56 -25.47 -11.37
N ALA A 356 2.44 -25.32 -12.37
CA ALA A 356 2.33 -26.03 -13.62
C ALA A 356 3.01 -27.41 -13.48
N ALA A 357 2.41 -28.44 -14.10
CA ALA A 357 2.93 -29.81 -14.04
C ALA A 357 4.20 -29.99 -14.88
#